data_6972e74af1b299a356f49019b1ee2d51
#
_entry.id   6972e74af1b299a356f49019b1ee2d51
#
_cell.length_a   1.000
_cell.length_b   1.000
_cell.length_c   1.000
_cell.angle_alpha   90.00
_cell.angle_beta   90.00
_cell.angle_gamma   90.00
#
_symmetry.space_group_name_H-M   'P 1'
#
loop_
_entity.id
_entity.type
_entity.pdbx_description
1 polymer ?
#
loop_
_entity_poly.entity_id
_entity_poly.type
_entity_poly.pdbx_seq_one_letter_code
_entity_poly.pdbx_strand_id
1 'polypeptide(L)'
;MPEDFVISSLPITSLASFFGYESKLSFRGICSVYLAYQQSFVLPKGIHWLYYGSEDVYFNRITEPKKLSPFFAPEEQTYLTAEITYSKGDEIDNMNPQELMQHVAEQVEKVGLANKEDVIDCSSNKEDFVYPIHYMGHQEELAKTRSIVSRFQQLYSVGTGGDFNYADSQILFHKAFDTVAILCEKDSSYTQIIRQTPQCVLNKTITINNRKVGKGEPAYIIAEAGLNHNGSLKLAKQLVDAAIEAGCDAVKFQTFKAKSRISKKIKAVKYAETVIGLEETLFDMFERLAMPFEEQEELFAYARGKGIEMFSTPFDHESVDFLENLGVNLYKIASMDLVNIPLIRHVSKTGKPIIISTGMSTLGQVEEAVETVRQEGNQNLMLLHCNSSYPSVPEEMNLRVILNLQQLFDIPVGLSDHTFGLFASHTAIAIGANLIERHFTLDRTLEGPDHILSSEPEEFAELVQIAKRVPAVLGDGIKRIQPNEYDTLNTQRKSLYAACDIKEGQTINKEMVTIKGPGGGLLPKYLDIVVGRVATRDIEEDHPITWDDL
;
A
#
# COMPACT_ATOMS: atom_id res chain seq x y z
N MET A 1 -10.85 -8.31 -43.12
CA MET A 1 -11.80 -9.29 -42.59
C MET A 1 -12.71 -8.56 -41.60
N PRO A 2 -14.01 -8.80 -41.54
CA PRO A 2 -14.95 -7.92 -40.80
C PRO A 2 -14.99 -8.12 -39.30
N GLU A 3 -14.12 -8.91 -38.69
CA GLU A 3 -14.20 -9.33 -37.30
C GLU A 3 -12.99 -8.92 -36.45
N ASP A 4 -12.00 -8.24 -37.01
CA ASP A 4 -10.79 -7.87 -36.28
C ASP A 4 -10.95 -6.50 -35.62
N PHE A 5 -10.59 -6.40 -34.34
CA PHE A 5 -10.53 -5.14 -33.60
C PHE A 5 -9.12 -4.57 -33.65
N VAL A 6 -9.02 -3.24 -33.70
CA VAL A 6 -7.76 -2.51 -33.64
C VAL A 6 -7.76 -1.63 -32.39
N ILE A 7 -6.80 -1.86 -31.50
CA ILE A 7 -6.52 -0.98 -30.37
C ILE A 7 -5.29 -0.16 -30.73
N SER A 8 -5.41 1.17 -30.67
CA SER A 8 -4.34 2.09 -31.05
C SER A 8 -4.02 3.05 -29.92
N SER A 9 -2.74 3.16 -29.57
CA SER A 9 -2.19 4.18 -28.68
C SER A 9 -1.57 5.38 -29.43
N LEU A 10 -1.69 5.39 -30.76
CA LEU A 10 -1.23 6.52 -31.57
C LEU A 10 -1.96 7.81 -31.18
N PRO A 11 -1.31 8.99 -31.34
CA PRO A 11 -1.97 10.27 -31.18
C PRO A 11 -3.25 10.35 -32.02
N ILE A 12 -4.32 10.87 -31.46
CA ILE A 12 -5.61 10.94 -32.17
C ILE A 12 -5.53 11.78 -33.45
N THR A 13 -4.63 12.75 -33.48
CA THR A 13 -4.31 13.54 -34.69
C THR A 13 -3.73 12.67 -35.80
N SER A 14 -2.81 11.78 -35.47
CA SER A 14 -2.21 10.83 -36.43
C SER A 14 -3.25 9.83 -36.92
N LEU A 15 -4.12 9.31 -36.03
CA LEU A 15 -5.23 8.45 -36.49
C LEU A 15 -6.18 9.18 -37.40
N ALA A 16 -6.55 10.42 -37.11
CA ALA A 16 -7.44 11.21 -37.96
C ALA A 16 -6.83 11.49 -39.34
N SER A 17 -5.50 11.69 -39.43
CA SER A 17 -4.82 11.94 -40.69
C SER A 17 -4.85 10.72 -41.62
N PHE A 18 -4.82 9.48 -41.09
CA PHE A 18 -5.02 8.26 -41.88
C PHE A 18 -6.40 8.22 -42.57
N PHE A 19 -7.37 8.94 -42.01
CA PHE A 19 -8.73 9.06 -42.56
C PHE A 19 -8.95 10.38 -43.31
N GLY A 20 -7.86 11.08 -43.65
CA GLY A 20 -7.91 12.29 -44.46
C GLY A 20 -8.37 13.55 -43.74
N TYR A 21 -8.29 13.56 -42.39
CA TYR A 21 -8.63 14.73 -41.57
C TYR A 21 -7.38 15.30 -40.88
N GLU A 22 -7.04 16.53 -41.24
CA GLU A 22 -5.97 17.33 -40.64
C GLU A 22 -6.50 18.01 -39.38
N SER A 23 -6.25 17.44 -38.21
CA SER A 23 -6.67 18.01 -36.94
C SER A 23 -5.82 19.20 -36.56
N LYS A 24 -6.45 20.23 -35.97
CA LYS A 24 -5.77 21.41 -35.43
C LYS A 24 -5.25 21.21 -34.01
N LEU A 25 -5.52 20.05 -33.41
CA LEU A 25 -4.95 19.69 -32.11
C LEU A 25 -3.43 19.57 -32.23
N SER A 26 -2.72 19.97 -31.21
CA SER A 26 -1.27 19.92 -31.16
C SER A 26 -0.75 19.35 -29.85
N PHE A 27 0.47 18.85 -29.89
CA PHE A 27 1.16 18.30 -28.73
C PHE A 27 2.47 19.06 -28.52
N ARG A 28 2.92 19.11 -27.27
CA ARG A 28 4.29 19.39 -26.92
C ARG A 28 5.09 18.10 -26.92
N GLY A 29 6.27 18.17 -27.51
CA GLY A 29 7.25 17.10 -27.43
C GLY A 29 8.14 17.23 -26.20
N ILE A 30 8.90 16.17 -25.93
CA ILE A 30 10.03 16.16 -25.01
C ILE A 30 11.28 15.75 -25.77
N CYS A 31 12.36 16.52 -25.56
CA CYS A 31 13.70 16.12 -25.88
C CYS A 31 14.42 15.72 -24.59
N SER A 32 14.83 14.47 -24.46
CA SER A 32 15.67 13.98 -23.37
C SER A 32 17.12 14.02 -23.81
N VAL A 33 17.97 14.71 -23.08
CA VAL A 33 19.43 14.74 -23.27
C VAL A 33 20.07 13.98 -22.13
N TYR A 34 20.88 12.99 -22.46
CA TYR A 34 21.61 12.14 -21.52
C TYR A 34 23.08 12.55 -21.53
N LEU A 35 23.62 12.87 -20.34
CA LEU A 35 25.01 13.25 -20.13
C LEU A 35 25.64 12.29 -19.14
N ALA A 36 26.58 11.47 -19.58
CA ALA A 36 27.30 10.50 -18.74
C ALA A 36 28.56 11.13 -18.15
N TYR A 37 28.85 10.78 -16.89
CA TYR A 37 29.97 11.31 -16.10
C TYR A 37 30.79 10.20 -15.46
N GLN A 38 32.11 10.37 -15.40
CA GLN A 38 33.04 9.46 -14.69
C GLN A 38 33.08 9.79 -13.19
N GLN A 39 31.94 9.67 -12.52
CA GLN A 39 31.81 9.83 -11.07
C GLN A 39 30.59 9.06 -10.57
N SER A 40 30.59 8.67 -9.29
CA SER A 40 29.52 7.82 -8.76
C SER A 40 28.17 8.52 -8.72
N PHE A 41 28.10 9.83 -8.43
CA PHE A 41 26.89 10.64 -8.41
C PHE A 41 27.20 12.11 -8.70
N VAL A 42 26.26 12.82 -9.36
CA VAL A 42 26.28 14.27 -9.62
C VAL A 42 25.39 15.01 -8.64
N LEU A 43 24.11 14.61 -8.51
CA LEU A 43 23.17 15.31 -7.65
C LEU A 43 23.49 15.10 -6.15
N PRO A 44 23.15 16.06 -5.27
CA PRO A 44 23.35 15.93 -3.82
C PRO A 44 22.68 14.67 -3.23
N LYS A 45 23.19 14.23 -2.07
CA LYS A 45 22.63 13.07 -1.37
C LYS A 45 21.14 13.28 -1.06
N GLY A 46 20.31 12.29 -1.38
CA GLY A 46 18.86 12.35 -1.14
C GLY A 46 18.06 13.10 -2.21
N ILE A 47 18.73 13.68 -3.22
CA ILE A 47 18.08 14.31 -4.36
C ILE A 47 18.17 13.37 -5.56
N HIS A 48 17.01 13.05 -6.15
CA HIS A 48 16.91 12.14 -7.31
C HIS A 48 16.64 12.92 -8.60
N TRP A 49 15.95 14.08 -8.48
CA TRP A 49 15.67 15.00 -9.57
C TRP A 49 15.53 16.45 -9.07
N LEU A 50 15.72 17.39 -9.98
CA LEU A 50 15.56 18.82 -9.77
C LEU A 50 14.68 19.41 -10.86
N TYR A 51 13.77 20.31 -10.49
CA TYR A 51 13.00 21.12 -11.45
C TYR A 51 13.58 22.50 -11.58
N TYR A 52 13.58 23.00 -12.81
CA TYR A 52 14.05 24.34 -13.16
C TYR A 52 12.92 25.14 -13.79
N GLY A 53 12.65 26.33 -13.25
CA GLY A 53 11.65 27.27 -13.75
C GLY A 53 12.26 28.54 -14.34
N SER A 54 13.58 28.55 -14.64
CA SER A 54 14.28 29.68 -15.20
C SER A 54 14.30 29.62 -16.74
N GLU A 55 14.15 30.78 -17.41
CA GLU A 55 14.34 30.90 -18.85
C GLU A 55 15.81 30.82 -19.26
N ASP A 56 16.74 30.79 -18.30
CA ASP A 56 18.20 30.73 -18.52
C ASP A 56 18.71 29.35 -18.94
N VAL A 57 17.88 28.30 -18.83
CA VAL A 57 18.19 26.91 -19.20
C VAL A 57 17.06 26.30 -20.02
N TYR A 58 17.39 25.40 -20.92
CA TYR A 58 16.39 24.72 -21.76
C TYR A 58 15.60 23.66 -21.00
N PHE A 59 16.23 22.98 -20.05
CA PHE A 59 15.61 21.86 -19.36
C PHE A 59 14.67 22.30 -18.23
N ASN A 60 13.55 21.60 -18.14
CA ASN A 60 12.57 21.76 -17.05
C ASN A 60 12.90 20.88 -15.86
N ARG A 61 13.52 19.71 -16.11
CA ARG A 61 13.88 18.73 -15.09
C ARG A 61 15.21 18.09 -15.41
N ILE A 62 16.01 17.87 -14.36
CA ILE A 62 17.18 17.00 -14.39
C ILE A 62 16.92 15.83 -13.43
N THR A 63 17.14 14.62 -13.91
CA THR A 63 17.04 13.38 -13.12
C THR A 63 18.37 12.65 -13.15
N GLU A 64 18.76 12.03 -12.03
CA GLU A 64 19.90 11.10 -11.96
C GLU A 64 19.37 9.67 -11.71
N PRO A 65 19.12 8.88 -12.77
CA PRO A 65 18.47 7.57 -12.68
C PRO A 65 19.19 6.58 -11.77
N LYS A 66 20.52 6.64 -11.69
CA LYS A 66 21.30 5.79 -10.78
C LYS A 66 20.89 5.92 -9.31
N LYS A 67 20.36 7.05 -8.89
CA LYS A 67 19.82 7.26 -7.54
C LYS A 67 18.47 6.57 -7.30
N LEU A 68 17.74 6.25 -8.35
CA LEU A 68 16.51 5.46 -8.28
C LEU A 68 16.83 3.97 -8.24
N SER A 69 17.86 3.54 -8.97
CA SER A 69 18.34 2.17 -8.95
C SER A 69 19.84 2.10 -9.32
N PRO A 70 20.68 1.42 -8.52
CA PRO A 70 22.12 1.30 -8.77
C PRO A 70 22.45 0.58 -10.07
N PHE A 71 21.48 -0.14 -10.66
CA PHE A 71 21.68 -0.89 -11.92
C PHE A 71 21.64 -0.02 -13.19
N PHE A 72 21.32 1.28 -13.07
CA PHE A 72 21.25 2.18 -14.24
C PHE A 72 22.61 2.65 -14.75
N ALA A 73 23.68 2.53 -13.96
CA ALA A 73 25.04 2.84 -14.39
C ALA A 73 26.08 2.03 -13.61
N PRO A 74 27.33 1.83 -14.12
CA PRO A 74 28.44 1.24 -13.38
C PRO A 74 28.71 1.98 -12.06
N GLU A 75 29.39 1.34 -11.10
CA GLU A 75 29.62 1.87 -9.76
C GLU A 75 30.30 3.25 -9.77
N GLU A 76 31.32 3.42 -10.61
CA GLU A 76 32.11 4.65 -10.73
C GLU A 76 31.58 5.64 -11.81
N GLN A 77 30.43 5.37 -12.39
CA GLN A 77 29.82 6.20 -13.42
C GLN A 77 28.39 6.54 -13.05
N THR A 78 27.90 7.66 -13.57
CA THR A 78 26.49 8.06 -13.50
C THR A 78 26.10 8.80 -14.77
N TYR A 79 24.81 9.08 -14.95
CA TYR A 79 24.36 9.99 -15.97
C TYR A 79 23.19 10.86 -15.48
N LEU A 80 23.10 12.05 -16.05
CA LEU A 80 21.98 12.94 -15.89
C LEU A 80 21.07 12.83 -17.12
N THR A 81 19.77 12.83 -16.89
CA THR A 81 18.75 13.02 -17.94
C THR A 81 18.19 14.42 -17.80
N ALA A 82 18.42 15.30 -18.77
CA ALA A 82 17.83 16.63 -18.87
C ALA A 82 16.62 16.57 -19.80
N GLU A 83 15.45 16.92 -19.29
CA GLU A 83 14.18 16.91 -20.03
C GLU A 83 13.82 18.31 -20.47
N ILE A 84 13.64 18.49 -21.78
CA ILE A 84 13.37 19.76 -22.45
C ILE A 84 12.05 19.64 -23.19
N THR A 85 11.07 20.46 -22.82
CA THR A 85 9.82 20.52 -23.59
C THR A 85 9.97 21.42 -24.81
N TYR A 86 9.44 21.00 -25.95
CA TYR A 86 9.47 21.79 -27.18
C TYR A 86 8.15 21.74 -27.93
N SER A 87 7.96 22.68 -28.85
CA SER A 87 6.85 22.72 -29.79
C SER A 87 7.35 22.56 -31.21
N LYS A 88 6.56 21.95 -32.07
CA LYS A 88 6.93 21.76 -33.47
C LYS A 88 7.27 23.09 -34.16
N GLY A 89 8.46 23.19 -34.70
CA GLY A 89 8.98 24.37 -35.38
C GLY A 89 9.65 25.42 -34.50
N ASP A 90 9.77 25.20 -33.17
CA ASP A 90 10.54 26.09 -32.30
C ASP A 90 12.06 25.87 -32.39
N GLU A 91 12.82 26.61 -31.62
CA GLU A 91 14.29 26.57 -31.60
C GLU A 91 14.80 25.15 -31.30
N ILE A 92 14.25 24.50 -30.28
CA ILE A 92 14.67 23.15 -29.84
C ILE A 92 14.29 22.08 -30.88
N ASP A 93 13.14 22.22 -31.54
CA ASP A 93 12.75 21.31 -32.61
C ASP A 93 13.73 21.38 -33.82
N ASN A 94 14.19 22.58 -34.12
CA ASN A 94 15.06 22.83 -35.27
C ASN A 94 16.56 22.70 -34.96
N MET A 95 16.95 22.64 -33.70
CA MET A 95 18.35 22.58 -33.28
C MET A 95 18.98 21.22 -33.60
N ASN A 96 20.23 21.26 -34.04
CA ASN A 96 21.01 20.05 -34.29
C ASN A 96 21.22 19.29 -32.96
N PRO A 97 21.03 17.96 -32.92
CA PRO A 97 21.18 17.17 -31.68
C PRO A 97 22.54 17.36 -30.97
N GLN A 98 23.63 17.48 -31.73
CA GLN A 98 24.98 17.67 -31.15
C GLN A 98 25.11 19.06 -30.51
N GLU A 99 24.58 20.10 -31.16
CA GLU A 99 24.53 21.46 -30.63
C GLU A 99 23.68 21.53 -29.36
N LEU A 100 22.50 20.89 -29.36
CA LEU A 100 21.64 20.83 -28.19
C LEU A 100 22.32 20.15 -26.99
N MET A 101 22.98 19.00 -27.21
CA MET A 101 23.72 18.30 -26.15
C MET A 101 24.85 19.15 -25.57
N GLN A 102 25.58 19.90 -26.41
CA GLN A 102 26.63 20.82 -25.96
C GLN A 102 26.03 21.96 -25.11
N HIS A 103 24.97 22.60 -25.57
CA HIS A 103 24.29 23.65 -24.81
C HIS A 103 23.77 23.14 -23.45
N VAL A 104 23.19 21.93 -23.41
CA VAL A 104 22.72 21.34 -22.17
C VAL A 104 23.87 21.07 -21.19
N ALA A 105 25.03 20.56 -21.68
CA ALA A 105 26.20 20.37 -20.85
C ALA A 105 26.72 21.70 -20.26
N GLU A 106 26.74 22.78 -21.05
CA GLU A 106 27.10 24.13 -20.60
C GLU A 106 26.10 24.69 -19.58
N GLN A 107 24.82 24.41 -19.76
CA GLN A 107 23.79 24.84 -18.82
C GLN A 107 23.84 24.03 -17.50
N VAL A 108 24.15 22.74 -17.53
CA VAL A 108 24.40 21.90 -16.32
C VAL A 108 25.57 22.45 -15.51
N GLU A 109 26.65 22.88 -16.18
CA GLU A 109 27.78 23.56 -15.54
C GLU A 109 27.36 24.93 -14.97
N LYS A 110 26.63 25.74 -15.75
CA LYS A 110 26.11 27.07 -15.33
C LYS A 110 25.28 26.99 -14.05
N VAL A 111 24.47 25.94 -13.88
CA VAL A 111 23.67 25.73 -12.66
C VAL A 111 24.45 25.05 -11.52
N GLY A 112 25.73 24.78 -11.72
CA GLY A 112 26.65 24.29 -10.69
C GLY A 112 26.51 22.82 -10.33
N LEU A 113 26.00 21.97 -11.22
CA LEU A 113 25.83 20.54 -10.97
C LEU A 113 27.08 19.72 -11.32
N ALA A 114 27.64 19.92 -12.53
CA ALA A 114 28.84 19.24 -13.00
C ALA A 114 29.56 20.06 -14.07
N ASN A 115 30.88 19.88 -14.23
CA ASN A 115 31.61 20.56 -15.31
C ASN A 115 31.33 19.86 -16.63
N LYS A 116 31.20 20.65 -17.71
CA LYS A 116 30.98 20.11 -19.07
C LYS A 116 32.15 19.24 -19.57
N GLU A 117 33.37 19.49 -19.07
CA GLU A 117 34.57 18.75 -19.43
C GLU A 117 34.58 17.33 -18.82
N ASP A 118 33.78 17.09 -17.78
CA ASP A 118 33.64 15.78 -17.12
C ASP A 118 32.64 14.86 -17.83
N VAL A 119 31.99 15.32 -18.89
CA VAL A 119 31.06 14.51 -19.72
C VAL A 119 31.88 13.54 -20.56
N ILE A 120 31.68 12.25 -20.32
CA ILE A 120 32.39 11.16 -21.02
C ILE A 120 31.63 10.62 -22.23
N ASP A 121 30.30 10.78 -22.25
CA ASP A 121 29.43 10.39 -23.36
C ASP A 121 28.11 11.15 -23.29
N CYS A 122 27.45 11.34 -24.44
CA CYS A 122 26.16 12.01 -24.50
C CYS A 122 25.27 11.46 -25.62
N SER A 123 23.96 11.49 -25.40
CA SER A 123 22.94 11.14 -26.41
C SER A 123 21.67 11.96 -26.20
N SER A 124 20.82 11.97 -27.21
CA SER A 124 19.51 12.62 -27.08
C SER A 124 18.42 11.84 -27.81
N ASN A 125 17.19 11.94 -27.33
CA ASN A 125 16.01 11.39 -27.95
C ASN A 125 14.87 12.40 -27.95
N LYS A 126 14.11 12.47 -29.06
CA LYS A 126 12.93 13.34 -29.20
C LYS A 126 11.66 12.51 -29.34
N GLU A 127 10.64 12.90 -28.59
CA GLU A 127 9.27 12.38 -28.64
C GLU A 127 8.30 13.51 -28.93
N ASP A 128 7.64 13.50 -30.09
CA ASP A 128 6.83 14.63 -30.56
C ASP A 128 5.45 14.78 -29.89
N PHE A 129 4.87 13.68 -29.36
CA PHE A 129 3.46 13.62 -28.95
C PHE A 129 3.27 13.29 -27.48
N VAL A 130 3.91 14.07 -26.57
CA VAL A 130 3.92 13.77 -25.14
C VAL A 130 2.81 14.49 -24.39
N TYR A 131 2.73 15.81 -24.53
CA TYR A 131 1.77 16.63 -23.79
C TYR A 131 0.75 17.26 -24.73
N PRO A 132 -0.56 16.90 -24.63
CA PRO A 132 -1.62 17.58 -25.35
C PRO A 132 -1.67 19.07 -24.98
N ILE A 133 -1.74 19.95 -25.98
CA ILE A 133 -1.85 21.41 -25.74
C ILE A 133 -3.33 21.78 -25.67
N HIS A 134 -3.80 22.11 -24.47
CA HIS A 134 -5.16 22.55 -24.23
C HIS A 134 -5.28 24.08 -24.41
N TYR A 135 -5.72 24.52 -25.58
CA TYR A 135 -6.03 25.92 -25.87
C TYR A 135 -7.55 26.18 -25.77
N MET A 136 -7.94 27.45 -25.71
CA MET A 136 -9.37 27.82 -25.71
C MET A 136 -10.05 27.35 -27.00
N GLY A 137 -11.11 26.51 -26.86
CA GLY A 137 -11.83 25.92 -27.98
C GLY A 137 -11.31 24.55 -28.45
N HIS A 138 -10.23 23.99 -27.88
CA HIS A 138 -9.71 22.68 -28.25
C HIS A 138 -10.75 21.56 -28.14
N GLN A 139 -11.75 21.68 -27.24
CA GLN A 139 -12.80 20.67 -27.06
C GLN A 139 -13.67 20.48 -28.31
N GLU A 140 -13.95 21.55 -29.04
CA GLU A 140 -14.71 21.47 -30.29
C GLU A 140 -13.91 20.72 -31.36
N GLU A 141 -12.62 21.04 -31.47
CA GLU A 141 -11.73 20.37 -32.40
C GLU A 141 -11.51 18.90 -32.02
N LEU A 142 -11.38 18.61 -30.72
CA LEU A 142 -11.29 17.25 -30.21
C LEU A 142 -12.54 16.43 -30.54
N ALA A 143 -13.73 17.03 -30.36
CA ALA A 143 -14.99 16.37 -30.71
C ALA A 143 -15.07 16.05 -32.22
N LYS A 144 -14.63 16.97 -33.09
CA LYS A 144 -14.55 16.74 -34.53
C LYS A 144 -13.57 15.60 -34.84
N THR A 145 -12.35 15.66 -34.30
CA THR A 145 -11.31 14.66 -34.51
C THR A 145 -11.79 13.28 -34.06
N ARG A 146 -12.40 13.18 -32.88
CA ARG A 146 -13.01 11.94 -32.37
C ARG A 146 -14.13 11.42 -33.28
N SER A 147 -14.97 12.30 -33.82
CA SER A 147 -16.07 11.90 -34.73
C SER A 147 -15.56 11.26 -36.02
N ILE A 148 -14.37 11.62 -36.50
CA ILE A 148 -13.74 11.01 -37.65
C ILE A 148 -13.23 9.61 -37.32
N VAL A 149 -12.49 9.47 -36.22
CA VAL A 149 -11.94 8.20 -35.77
C VAL A 149 -13.04 7.20 -35.39
N SER A 150 -14.11 7.66 -34.71
CA SER A 150 -15.23 6.80 -34.28
C SER A 150 -16.14 6.27 -35.39
N ARG A 151 -15.95 6.72 -36.64
CA ARG A 151 -16.62 6.09 -37.82
C ARG A 151 -16.23 4.64 -38.00
N PHE A 152 -15.08 4.24 -37.46
CA PHE A 152 -14.58 2.88 -37.52
C PHE A 152 -14.92 2.17 -36.20
N GLN A 153 -16.06 1.46 -36.18
CA GLN A 153 -16.60 0.80 -34.99
C GLN A 153 -15.68 -0.23 -34.33
N GLN A 154 -14.66 -0.70 -35.05
CA GLN A 154 -13.69 -1.68 -34.59
C GLN A 154 -12.34 -1.03 -34.17
N LEU A 155 -12.21 0.29 -34.25
CA LEU A 155 -11.02 1.03 -33.85
C LEU A 155 -11.22 1.68 -32.48
N TYR A 156 -10.37 1.32 -31.54
CA TYR A 156 -10.33 1.86 -30.18
C TYR A 156 -9.07 2.68 -30.00
N SER A 157 -9.24 3.99 -29.84
CA SER A 157 -8.15 4.92 -29.55
C SER A 157 -8.00 5.04 -28.03
N VAL A 158 -6.82 4.74 -27.50
CA VAL A 158 -6.53 4.68 -26.05
C VAL A 158 -5.21 5.37 -25.71
N GLY A 159 -5.01 5.69 -24.45
CA GLY A 159 -3.77 6.27 -23.96
C GLY A 159 -3.73 7.80 -24.06
N THR A 160 -2.66 8.41 -23.54
CA THR A 160 -2.50 9.88 -23.47
C THR A 160 -2.66 10.55 -24.83
N GLY A 161 -2.02 10.02 -25.86
CA GLY A 161 -2.12 10.55 -27.22
C GLY A 161 -3.49 10.29 -27.85
N GLY A 162 -4.02 9.09 -27.70
CA GLY A 162 -5.31 8.66 -28.24
C GLY A 162 -6.50 9.39 -27.60
N ASP A 163 -6.41 9.67 -26.32
CA ASP A 163 -7.44 10.43 -25.58
C ASP A 163 -7.27 11.96 -25.65
N PHE A 164 -6.15 12.44 -26.19
CA PHE A 164 -5.76 13.84 -26.13
C PHE A 164 -5.85 14.40 -24.69
N ASN A 165 -5.33 13.65 -23.72
CA ASN A 165 -5.36 14.00 -22.32
C ASN A 165 -4.13 13.44 -21.62
N TYR A 166 -3.45 14.29 -20.83
CA TYR A 166 -2.41 13.83 -19.94
C TYR A 166 -3.03 13.15 -18.72
N ALA A 167 -2.77 11.86 -18.56
CA ALA A 167 -3.34 11.08 -17.49
C ALA A 167 -2.27 10.23 -16.82
N ASP A 168 -2.37 10.09 -15.51
CA ASP A 168 -1.51 9.20 -14.73
C ASP A 168 -1.71 7.74 -15.14
N SER A 169 -0.68 6.92 -14.94
CA SER A 169 -0.68 5.50 -15.31
C SER A 169 -1.90 4.74 -14.76
N GLN A 170 -2.35 5.07 -13.54
CA GLN A 170 -3.54 4.47 -12.92
C GLN A 170 -4.82 4.69 -13.77
N ILE A 171 -5.01 5.91 -14.28
CA ILE A 171 -6.15 6.25 -15.15
C ILE A 171 -6.04 5.48 -16.47
N LEU A 172 -4.84 5.36 -17.03
CA LEU A 172 -4.60 4.63 -18.27
C LEU A 172 -4.88 3.13 -18.11
N PHE A 173 -4.52 2.53 -16.98
CA PHE A 173 -4.87 1.14 -16.67
C PHE A 173 -6.39 0.92 -16.62
N HIS A 174 -7.14 1.78 -15.91
CA HIS A 174 -8.61 1.67 -15.87
C HIS A 174 -9.23 1.74 -17.27
N LYS A 175 -8.77 2.67 -18.11
CA LYS A 175 -9.24 2.77 -19.51
C LYS A 175 -8.90 1.55 -20.35
N ALA A 176 -7.75 0.94 -20.13
CA ALA A 176 -7.40 -0.31 -20.79
C ALA A 176 -8.36 -1.44 -20.39
N PHE A 177 -8.68 -1.58 -19.11
CA PHE A 177 -9.69 -2.55 -18.63
C PHE A 177 -11.08 -2.29 -19.20
N ASP A 178 -11.54 -1.03 -19.23
CA ASP A 178 -12.82 -0.66 -19.83
C ASP A 178 -12.88 -1.02 -21.32
N THR A 179 -11.79 -0.76 -22.06
CA THR A 179 -11.69 -1.10 -23.49
C THR A 179 -11.78 -2.61 -23.69
N VAL A 180 -11.08 -3.38 -22.88
CA VAL A 180 -11.12 -4.85 -22.94
C VAL A 180 -12.52 -5.36 -22.59
N ALA A 181 -13.19 -4.81 -21.58
CA ALA A 181 -14.55 -5.17 -21.22
C ALA A 181 -15.54 -4.96 -22.38
N ILE A 182 -15.46 -3.81 -23.06
CA ILE A 182 -16.28 -3.51 -24.27
C ILE A 182 -16.02 -4.53 -25.40
N LEU A 183 -14.75 -4.91 -25.62
CA LEU A 183 -14.39 -5.91 -26.63
C LEU A 183 -14.99 -7.27 -26.29
N CYS A 184 -14.95 -7.68 -25.03
CA CYS A 184 -15.52 -8.94 -24.56
C CYS A 184 -17.05 -9.00 -24.66
N GLU A 185 -17.74 -7.87 -24.50
CA GLU A 185 -19.19 -7.78 -24.70
C GLU A 185 -19.57 -7.92 -26.19
N LYS A 186 -18.71 -7.44 -27.10
CA LYS A 186 -18.98 -7.47 -28.54
C LYS A 186 -18.67 -8.82 -29.20
N ASP A 187 -17.72 -9.57 -28.68
CA ASP A 187 -17.34 -10.88 -29.21
C ASP A 187 -17.08 -11.89 -28.07
N SER A 188 -17.93 -12.92 -28.02
CA SER A 188 -17.84 -13.97 -27.00
C SER A 188 -16.57 -14.84 -27.11
N SER A 189 -15.83 -14.81 -28.21
CA SER A 189 -14.55 -15.52 -28.36
C SER A 189 -13.46 -14.88 -27.48
N TYR A 190 -13.46 -13.53 -27.34
CA TYR A 190 -12.59 -12.82 -26.41
C TYR A 190 -12.98 -13.09 -24.94
N THR A 191 -14.27 -13.28 -24.68
CA THR A 191 -14.76 -13.70 -23.36
C THR A 191 -14.23 -15.08 -22.96
N GLN A 192 -13.95 -15.98 -23.92
CA GLN A 192 -13.32 -17.26 -23.63
C GLN A 192 -11.83 -17.14 -23.27
N ILE A 193 -11.10 -16.22 -23.89
CA ILE A 193 -9.69 -15.96 -23.57
C ILE A 193 -9.58 -15.34 -22.17
N ILE A 194 -10.48 -14.43 -21.80
CA ILE A 194 -10.52 -13.80 -20.47
C ILE A 194 -11.18 -14.72 -19.42
N ARG A 195 -12.15 -15.54 -19.81
CA ARG A 195 -12.75 -16.58 -18.93
C ARG A 195 -11.81 -17.75 -18.68
N GLN A 196 -10.74 -17.92 -19.45
CA GLN A 196 -9.65 -18.83 -19.12
C GLN A 196 -8.72 -18.29 -18.02
N THR A 197 -8.80 -16.98 -17.73
CA THR A 197 -8.32 -16.42 -16.46
C THR A 197 -9.59 -16.06 -15.65
N PRO A 198 -10.07 -16.93 -14.78
CA PRO A 198 -11.17 -16.55 -13.90
C PRO A 198 -10.74 -15.27 -13.19
N GLN A 199 -11.48 -14.17 -13.34
CA GLN A 199 -11.32 -13.03 -12.44
C GLN A 199 -11.85 -13.49 -11.08
N CYS A 200 -11.04 -14.26 -10.38
CA CYS A 200 -11.29 -14.64 -9.01
C CYS A 200 -11.17 -13.37 -8.18
N VAL A 201 -12.31 -12.76 -7.85
CA VAL A 201 -12.36 -11.61 -6.97
C VAL A 201 -12.03 -12.10 -5.57
N LEU A 202 -10.95 -11.58 -5.01
CA LEU A 202 -10.53 -11.93 -3.66
C LEU A 202 -11.50 -11.33 -2.61
N ASN A 203 -11.69 -12.05 -1.52
CA ASN A 203 -12.59 -11.65 -0.46
C ASN A 203 -11.96 -10.56 0.42
N LYS A 204 -12.68 -9.45 0.62
CA LYS A 204 -12.29 -8.35 1.53
C LYS A 204 -12.41 -8.71 3.01
N THR A 205 -13.20 -9.73 3.31
CA THR A 205 -13.38 -10.28 4.65
C THR A 205 -13.39 -11.79 4.54
N ILE A 206 -12.58 -12.44 5.35
CA ILE A 206 -12.42 -13.90 5.35
C ILE A 206 -12.90 -14.43 6.69
N THR A 207 -13.59 -15.55 6.67
CA THR A 207 -14.03 -16.21 7.90
C THR A 207 -13.15 -17.43 8.18
N ILE A 208 -12.52 -17.44 9.35
CA ILE A 208 -11.73 -18.54 9.88
C ILE A 208 -12.48 -19.04 11.11
N ASN A 209 -12.99 -20.26 11.07
CA ASN A 209 -13.67 -20.91 12.20
C ASN A 209 -14.65 -19.97 12.95
N ASN A 210 -15.60 -19.35 12.23
CA ASN A 210 -16.59 -18.38 12.70
C ASN A 210 -16.03 -16.98 13.11
N ARG A 211 -14.73 -16.74 13.03
CA ARG A 211 -14.07 -15.47 13.28
C ARG A 211 -13.83 -14.73 11.97
N LYS A 212 -14.42 -13.56 11.81
CA LYS A 212 -14.19 -12.68 10.65
C LYS A 212 -12.86 -11.95 10.77
N VAL A 213 -12.14 -11.88 9.65
CA VAL A 213 -10.87 -11.16 9.49
C VAL A 213 -11.01 -10.20 8.31
N GLY A 214 -10.86 -8.91 8.54
CA GLY A 214 -11.02 -7.89 7.51
C GLY A 214 -11.28 -6.50 8.08
N LYS A 215 -11.61 -5.55 7.20
CA LYS A 215 -11.81 -4.16 7.58
C LYS A 215 -12.98 -4.01 8.57
N GLY A 216 -12.72 -3.31 9.67
CA GLY A 216 -13.73 -3.04 10.72
C GLY A 216 -13.82 -4.13 11.79
N GLU A 217 -13.18 -5.27 11.60
CA GLU A 217 -13.08 -6.31 12.61
C GLU A 217 -11.83 -6.09 13.50
N PRO A 218 -11.82 -6.52 14.77
CA PRO A 218 -10.60 -6.54 15.57
C PRO A 218 -9.52 -7.39 14.90
N ALA A 219 -8.25 -7.01 15.02
CA ALA A 219 -7.15 -7.76 14.43
C ALA A 219 -7.12 -9.22 14.95
N TYR A 220 -6.86 -10.15 14.05
CA TYR A 220 -6.73 -11.57 14.34
C TYR A 220 -5.33 -11.87 14.88
N ILE A 221 -5.22 -12.40 16.09
CA ILE A 221 -3.96 -12.59 16.80
C ILE A 221 -3.48 -14.03 16.69
N ILE A 222 -2.31 -14.22 16.08
CA ILE A 222 -1.68 -15.51 15.80
C ILE A 222 -0.44 -15.67 16.67
N ALA A 223 -0.46 -16.65 17.57
CA ALA A 223 0.71 -17.07 18.34
C ALA A 223 1.55 -18.05 17.51
N GLU A 224 2.69 -17.58 16.96
CA GLU A 224 3.63 -18.42 16.23
C GLU A 224 4.51 -19.20 17.20
N ALA A 225 4.08 -20.40 17.58
CA ALA A 225 4.89 -21.32 18.37
C ALA A 225 6.12 -21.82 17.58
N GLY A 226 6.00 -21.89 16.26
CA GLY A 226 7.12 -22.14 15.36
C GLY A 226 7.93 -23.38 15.74
N LEU A 227 9.21 -23.19 16.09
CA LEU A 227 10.13 -24.22 16.55
C LEU A 227 10.31 -24.24 18.08
N ASN A 228 9.63 -23.38 18.83
CA ASN A 228 9.76 -23.25 20.29
C ASN A 228 9.24 -24.45 21.07
N HIS A 229 8.70 -25.46 20.40
CA HIS A 229 8.42 -26.76 21.00
C HIS A 229 9.69 -27.66 21.15
N ASN A 230 10.83 -27.26 20.57
CA ASN A 230 12.11 -27.99 20.68
C ASN A 230 12.03 -29.49 20.37
N GLY A 231 11.17 -29.90 19.43
CA GLY A 231 10.92 -31.31 19.09
C GLY A 231 10.07 -32.08 20.14
N SER A 232 9.51 -31.41 21.16
CA SER A 232 8.76 -32.03 22.25
C SER A 232 7.25 -31.81 22.10
N LEU A 233 6.48 -32.86 21.90
CA LEU A 233 5.03 -32.82 21.89
C LEU A 233 4.45 -32.25 23.21
N LYS A 234 5.09 -32.58 24.36
CA LYS A 234 4.67 -32.06 25.66
C LYS A 234 4.78 -30.53 25.70
N LEU A 235 5.90 -29.98 25.26
CA LEU A 235 6.11 -28.53 25.23
C LEU A 235 5.18 -27.85 24.21
N ALA A 236 4.95 -28.49 23.07
CA ALA A 236 3.97 -28.01 22.08
C ALA A 236 2.55 -27.90 22.66
N LYS A 237 2.09 -28.87 23.44
CA LYS A 237 0.79 -28.80 24.13
C LYS A 237 0.74 -27.68 25.17
N GLN A 238 1.83 -27.45 25.90
CA GLN A 238 1.91 -26.31 26.84
C GLN A 238 1.84 -24.96 26.12
N LEU A 239 2.47 -24.84 24.93
CA LEU A 239 2.35 -23.64 24.09
C LEU A 239 0.91 -23.43 23.61
N VAL A 240 0.19 -24.49 23.23
CA VAL A 240 -1.25 -24.42 22.89
C VAL A 240 -2.06 -23.91 24.08
N ASP A 241 -1.88 -24.48 25.28
CA ASP A 241 -2.61 -24.07 26.48
C ASP A 241 -2.34 -22.60 26.82
N ALA A 242 -1.08 -22.17 26.80
CA ALA A 242 -0.70 -20.78 27.06
C ALA A 242 -1.26 -19.80 26.02
N ALA A 243 -1.33 -20.17 24.75
CA ALA A 243 -1.97 -19.34 23.71
C ALA A 243 -3.47 -19.16 23.95
N ILE A 244 -4.15 -20.21 24.43
CA ILE A 244 -5.57 -20.15 24.85
C ILE A 244 -5.74 -19.21 26.04
N GLU A 245 -4.92 -19.36 27.09
CA GLU A 245 -4.96 -18.52 28.30
C GLU A 245 -4.71 -17.05 27.99
N ALA A 246 -3.78 -16.75 27.07
CA ALA A 246 -3.54 -15.40 26.55
C ALA A 246 -4.69 -14.84 25.70
N GLY A 247 -5.64 -15.71 25.28
CA GLY A 247 -6.81 -15.34 24.48
C GLY A 247 -6.53 -15.13 22.99
N CYS A 248 -5.47 -15.74 22.47
CA CYS A 248 -5.14 -15.71 21.04
C CYS A 248 -6.26 -16.32 20.20
N ASP A 249 -6.43 -15.82 18.97
CA ASP A 249 -7.40 -16.37 18.01
C ASP A 249 -6.89 -17.70 17.44
N ALA A 250 -5.57 -17.85 17.27
CA ALA A 250 -4.95 -19.06 16.75
C ALA A 250 -3.53 -19.28 17.28
N VAL A 251 -3.09 -20.54 17.23
CA VAL A 251 -1.69 -20.95 17.41
C VAL A 251 -1.17 -21.55 16.12
N LYS A 252 0.07 -21.21 15.74
CA LYS A 252 0.69 -21.68 14.50
C LYS A 252 1.98 -22.45 14.78
N PHE A 253 2.17 -23.54 14.04
CA PHE A 253 3.37 -24.36 14.03
C PHE A 253 3.98 -24.43 12.63
N GLN A 254 5.01 -25.24 12.46
CA GLN A 254 5.71 -25.46 11.20
C GLN A 254 5.74 -26.95 10.86
N THR A 255 5.39 -27.29 9.62
CA THR A 255 5.35 -28.68 9.14
C THR A 255 6.33 -28.84 8.00
N PHE A 256 7.36 -29.64 8.20
CA PHE A 256 8.41 -29.86 7.22
C PHE A 256 9.18 -31.13 7.47
N LYS A 257 9.86 -31.61 6.42
CA LYS A 257 10.99 -32.53 6.52
C LYS A 257 12.28 -31.78 6.22
N ALA A 258 13.30 -31.86 7.08
CA ALA A 258 14.54 -31.09 6.93
C ALA A 258 15.16 -31.23 5.51
N LYS A 259 15.12 -32.44 4.93
CA LYS A 259 15.61 -32.73 3.57
C LYS A 259 14.90 -31.96 2.45
N SER A 260 13.63 -31.58 2.66
CA SER A 260 12.84 -30.84 1.68
C SER A 260 12.95 -29.33 1.89
N ARG A 261 13.30 -28.89 3.11
CA ARG A 261 13.35 -27.48 3.50
C ARG A 261 14.69 -26.81 3.17
N ILE A 262 15.82 -27.51 3.34
CA ILE A 262 17.14 -26.88 3.23
C ILE A 262 18.22 -27.86 2.74
N SER A 263 19.25 -27.32 2.06
CA SER A 263 20.39 -28.11 1.60
C SER A 263 21.34 -28.45 2.76
N LYS A 264 21.85 -29.68 2.80
CA LYS A 264 22.87 -30.14 3.76
C LYS A 264 24.19 -29.38 3.70
N LYS A 265 24.43 -28.63 2.62
CA LYS A 265 25.72 -27.93 2.39
C LYS A 265 25.75 -26.51 2.97
N ILE A 266 24.65 -26.01 3.48
CA ILE A 266 24.60 -24.64 4.03
C ILE A 266 25.16 -24.66 5.45
N LYS A 267 26.23 -23.89 5.68
CA LYS A 267 26.73 -23.58 7.02
C LYS A 267 25.67 -22.72 7.75
N ALA A 268 25.62 -22.84 9.07
CA ALA A 268 24.74 -22.01 9.90
C ALA A 268 24.90 -20.53 9.54
N VAL A 269 23.78 -19.83 9.41
CA VAL A 269 23.79 -18.36 9.26
C VAL A 269 24.32 -17.76 10.56
N LYS A 270 25.03 -16.63 10.50
CA LYS A 270 25.55 -15.87 11.66
C LYS A 270 24.57 -15.75 12.84
N TYR A 271 23.29 -15.74 12.57
CA TYR A 271 22.22 -15.73 13.57
C TYR A 271 22.24 -16.99 14.46
N ALA A 272 22.32 -18.17 13.85
CA ALA A 272 22.41 -19.43 14.60
C ALA A 272 23.71 -19.53 15.41
N GLU A 273 24.85 -19.07 14.85
CA GLU A 273 26.11 -19.00 15.56
C GLU A 273 26.07 -18.03 16.73
N THR A 274 25.40 -16.89 16.60
CA THR A 274 25.35 -15.82 17.62
C THR A 274 24.36 -16.13 18.73
N VAL A 275 23.21 -16.78 18.40
CA VAL A 275 22.11 -17.01 19.36
C VAL A 275 22.21 -18.36 20.05
N ILE A 276 22.74 -19.38 19.39
CA ILE A 276 22.72 -20.77 19.88
C ILE A 276 24.12 -21.25 20.34
N GLY A 277 25.21 -20.62 19.87
CA GLY A 277 26.55 -21.00 20.23
C GLY A 277 26.96 -22.44 19.80
N LEU A 278 26.20 -23.05 18.89
CA LEU A 278 26.37 -24.43 18.45
C LEU A 278 27.07 -24.46 17.09
N GLU A 279 28.06 -25.34 16.96
CA GLU A 279 28.68 -25.73 15.68
C GLU A 279 27.75 -26.60 14.80
N GLU A 280 26.46 -26.51 15.00
CA GLU A 280 25.41 -27.29 14.32
C GLU A 280 25.13 -26.70 12.93
N THR A 281 24.91 -27.53 11.90
CA THR A 281 24.42 -27.02 10.61
C THR A 281 22.92 -26.68 10.68
N LEU A 282 22.42 -25.79 9.82
CA LEU A 282 20.99 -25.51 9.73
C LEU A 282 20.17 -26.76 9.43
N PHE A 283 20.73 -27.70 8.65
CA PHE A 283 20.07 -28.95 8.35
C PHE A 283 19.90 -29.81 9.61
N ASP A 284 20.97 -29.98 10.40
CA ASP A 284 20.93 -30.80 11.63
C ASP A 284 19.98 -30.18 12.66
N MET A 285 19.97 -28.84 12.77
CA MET A 285 19.05 -28.11 13.62
C MET A 285 17.59 -28.39 13.21
N PHE A 286 17.26 -28.26 11.93
CA PHE A 286 15.90 -28.54 11.47
C PHE A 286 15.53 -30.02 11.60
N GLU A 287 16.47 -30.95 11.40
CA GLU A 287 16.23 -32.38 11.59
C GLU A 287 15.90 -32.71 13.06
N ARG A 288 16.62 -32.09 14.00
CA ARG A 288 16.40 -32.24 15.44
C ARG A 288 15.08 -31.60 15.92
N LEU A 289 14.71 -30.46 15.33
CA LEU A 289 13.52 -29.70 15.73
C LEU A 289 12.25 -30.11 14.96
N ALA A 290 12.36 -30.93 13.91
CA ALA A 290 11.21 -31.42 13.17
C ALA A 290 10.36 -32.34 14.06
N MET A 291 9.08 -32.02 14.23
CA MET A 291 8.12 -32.88 14.93
C MET A 291 7.62 -33.96 13.94
N PRO A 292 7.66 -35.26 14.29
CA PRO A 292 7.08 -36.31 13.47
C PRO A 292 5.60 -36.08 13.15
N PHE A 293 5.15 -36.53 11.99
CA PHE A 293 3.76 -36.33 11.56
C PHE A 293 2.74 -36.92 12.52
N GLU A 294 3.05 -38.06 13.11
CA GLU A 294 2.22 -38.74 14.11
C GLU A 294 2.03 -37.89 15.38
N GLU A 295 3.08 -37.19 15.82
CA GLU A 295 3.00 -36.29 16.97
C GLU A 295 2.26 -35.01 16.61
N GLN A 296 2.41 -34.51 15.37
CA GLN A 296 1.63 -33.38 14.88
C GLN A 296 0.14 -33.72 14.81
N GLU A 297 -0.24 -34.91 14.35
CA GLU A 297 -1.63 -35.37 14.36
C GLU A 297 -2.23 -35.34 15.77
N GLU A 298 -1.49 -35.84 16.78
CA GLU A 298 -1.91 -35.79 18.17
C GLU A 298 -2.05 -34.35 18.67
N LEU A 299 -1.12 -33.47 18.30
CA LEU A 299 -1.15 -32.04 18.66
C LEU A 299 -2.36 -31.32 18.05
N PHE A 300 -2.66 -31.56 16.77
CA PHE A 300 -3.84 -31.02 16.11
C PHE A 300 -5.14 -31.47 16.73
N ALA A 301 -5.22 -32.77 17.09
CA ALA A 301 -6.38 -33.33 17.81
C ALA A 301 -6.53 -32.68 19.20
N TYR A 302 -5.42 -32.45 19.90
CA TYR A 302 -5.39 -31.76 21.19
C TYR A 302 -5.90 -30.31 21.09
N ALA A 303 -5.36 -29.51 20.20
CA ALA A 303 -5.76 -28.11 20.02
C ALA A 303 -7.25 -28.00 19.61
N ARG A 304 -7.72 -28.87 18.71
CA ARG A 304 -9.12 -28.94 18.32
C ARG A 304 -10.03 -29.29 19.50
N GLY A 305 -9.61 -30.22 20.36
CA GLY A 305 -10.33 -30.59 21.60
C GLY A 305 -10.41 -29.46 22.60
N LYS A 306 -9.45 -28.52 22.58
CA LYS A 306 -9.41 -27.31 23.42
C LYS A 306 -10.16 -26.13 22.79
N GLY A 307 -10.52 -26.17 21.51
CA GLY A 307 -11.33 -25.17 20.83
C GLY A 307 -10.54 -23.98 20.28
N ILE A 308 -9.20 -24.02 20.21
CA ILE A 308 -8.39 -23.02 19.53
C ILE A 308 -8.17 -23.41 18.07
N GLU A 309 -8.15 -22.42 17.17
CA GLU A 309 -7.69 -22.63 15.79
C GLU A 309 -6.19 -22.94 15.80
N MET A 310 -5.83 -24.09 15.23
CA MET A 310 -4.44 -24.48 15.03
C MET A 310 -4.18 -24.73 13.55
N PHE A 311 -3.15 -24.11 13.03
CA PHE A 311 -2.70 -24.29 11.65
C PHE A 311 -1.18 -24.33 11.56
N SER A 312 -0.65 -24.58 10.38
CA SER A 312 0.77 -24.75 10.20
C SER A 312 1.28 -24.09 8.92
N THR A 313 2.56 -23.82 8.88
CA THR A 313 3.33 -23.43 7.69
C THR A 313 3.90 -24.71 7.06
N PRO A 314 3.39 -25.20 5.92
CA PRO A 314 4.05 -26.24 5.16
C PRO A 314 5.22 -25.67 4.36
N PHE A 315 6.33 -26.42 4.26
CA PHE A 315 7.49 -26.03 3.45
C PHE A 315 7.71 -26.95 2.23
N ASP A 316 6.84 -27.91 2.02
CA ASP A 316 6.86 -28.82 0.87
C ASP A 316 5.47 -29.39 0.59
N HIS A 317 5.30 -30.01 -0.58
CA HIS A 317 4.01 -30.57 -1.03
C HIS A 317 3.52 -31.71 -0.12
N GLU A 318 4.41 -32.57 0.37
CA GLU A 318 4.04 -33.67 1.26
C GLU A 318 3.47 -33.14 2.59
N SER A 319 4.03 -32.03 3.08
CA SER A 319 3.52 -31.33 4.26
C SER A 319 2.14 -30.72 4.02
N VAL A 320 1.87 -30.18 2.82
CA VAL A 320 0.52 -29.70 2.45
C VAL A 320 -0.47 -30.83 2.44
N ASP A 321 -0.13 -31.97 1.80
CA ASP A 321 -1.01 -33.13 1.70
C ASP A 321 -1.29 -33.72 3.09
N PHE A 322 -0.30 -33.78 3.95
CA PHE A 322 -0.47 -34.18 5.34
C PHE A 322 -1.44 -33.28 6.09
N LEU A 323 -1.26 -31.96 6.03
CA LEU A 323 -2.14 -30.99 6.68
C LEU A 323 -3.56 -31.03 6.11
N GLU A 324 -3.71 -31.27 4.80
CA GLU A 324 -5.03 -31.46 4.18
C GLU A 324 -5.75 -32.68 4.75
N ASN A 325 -5.04 -33.80 4.93
CA ASN A 325 -5.59 -35.01 5.56
C ASN A 325 -5.97 -34.77 7.03
N LEU A 326 -5.28 -33.89 7.76
CA LEU A 326 -5.66 -33.51 9.13
C LEU A 326 -6.90 -32.61 9.17
N GLY A 327 -7.31 -32.03 8.02
CA GLY A 327 -8.46 -31.17 7.93
C GLY A 327 -8.23 -29.79 8.55
N VAL A 328 -7.05 -29.17 8.32
CA VAL A 328 -6.79 -27.79 8.73
C VAL A 328 -7.76 -26.81 8.03
N ASN A 329 -8.07 -25.70 8.69
CA ASN A 329 -9.00 -24.70 8.16
C ASN A 329 -8.30 -23.59 7.35
N LEU A 330 -7.00 -23.41 7.48
CA LEU A 330 -6.21 -22.42 6.75
C LEU A 330 -4.74 -22.83 6.67
N TYR A 331 -4.03 -22.18 5.75
CA TYR A 331 -2.61 -22.39 5.50
C TYR A 331 -1.81 -21.12 5.67
N LYS A 332 -0.54 -21.26 6.05
CA LYS A 332 0.44 -20.19 6.01
C LYS A 332 1.53 -20.49 4.98
N ILE A 333 1.91 -19.49 4.21
CA ILE A 333 3.12 -19.51 3.37
C ILE A 333 4.14 -18.56 3.99
N ALA A 334 5.33 -19.08 4.28
CA ALA A 334 6.43 -18.28 4.84
C ALA A 334 6.99 -17.29 3.81
N SER A 335 7.64 -16.22 4.27
CA SER A 335 8.27 -15.21 3.39
C SER A 335 9.24 -15.81 2.37
N MET A 336 10.02 -16.80 2.78
CA MET A 336 10.99 -17.48 1.90
C MET A 336 10.33 -18.25 0.75
N ASP A 337 9.07 -18.68 0.94
CA ASP A 337 8.28 -19.41 -0.05
C ASP A 337 7.33 -18.52 -0.87
N LEU A 338 7.36 -17.20 -0.70
CA LEU A 338 6.55 -16.30 -1.53
C LEU A 338 6.87 -16.44 -3.02
N VAL A 339 8.11 -16.74 -3.36
CA VAL A 339 8.56 -16.98 -4.74
C VAL A 339 8.44 -18.46 -5.16
N ASN A 340 7.99 -19.32 -4.26
CA ASN A 340 7.76 -20.74 -4.51
C ASN A 340 6.37 -20.97 -5.14
N ILE A 341 6.21 -20.48 -6.37
CA ILE A 341 4.96 -20.54 -7.12
C ILE A 341 4.34 -21.96 -7.18
N PRO A 342 5.14 -23.05 -7.35
CA PRO A 342 4.57 -24.41 -7.29
C PRO A 342 3.90 -24.73 -5.95
N LEU A 343 4.50 -24.34 -4.82
CA LEU A 343 3.91 -24.58 -3.50
C LEU A 343 2.64 -23.73 -3.29
N ILE A 344 2.68 -22.44 -3.65
CA ILE A 344 1.52 -21.54 -3.58
C ILE A 344 0.36 -22.12 -4.40
N ARG A 345 0.63 -22.58 -5.62
CA ARG A 345 -0.36 -23.21 -6.48
C ARG A 345 -0.97 -24.47 -5.85
N HIS A 346 -0.13 -25.30 -5.24
CA HIS A 346 -0.59 -26.52 -4.57
C HIS A 346 -1.52 -26.21 -3.40
N VAL A 347 -1.14 -25.28 -2.53
CA VAL A 347 -1.97 -24.82 -1.42
C VAL A 347 -3.26 -24.15 -1.92
N SER A 348 -3.19 -23.35 -2.98
CA SER A 348 -4.36 -22.62 -3.51
C SER A 348 -5.47 -23.56 -4.00
N LYS A 349 -5.11 -24.72 -4.54
CA LYS A 349 -6.07 -25.73 -5.01
C LYS A 349 -6.94 -26.34 -3.90
N THR A 350 -6.54 -26.21 -2.65
CA THR A 350 -7.37 -26.66 -1.51
C THR A 350 -8.64 -25.82 -1.32
N GLY A 351 -8.68 -24.60 -1.88
CA GLY A 351 -9.78 -23.63 -1.72
C GLY A 351 -9.89 -23.03 -0.32
N LYS A 352 -9.04 -23.43 0.61
CA LYS A 352 -9.01 -22.94 2.00
C LYS A 352 -8.34 -21.57 2.10
N PRO A 353 -8.61 -20.79 3.16
CA PRO A 353 -7.91 -19.54 3.43
C PRO A 353 -6.39 -19.70 3.46
N ILE A 354 -5.69 -18.72 2.88
CA ILE A 354 -4.23 -18.70 2.81
C ILE A 354 -3.73 -17.39 3.40
N ILE A 355 -2.73 -17.44 4.25
CA ILE A 355 -1.95 -16.29 4.73
C ILE A 355 -0.57 -16.37 4.09
N ILE A 356 -0.15 -15.33 3.35
CA ILE A 356 1.19 -15.25 2.74
C ILE A 356 1.97 -14.11 3.38
N SER A 357 3.15 -14.40 3.93
CA SER A 357 4.11 -13.37 4.40
C SER A 357 4.95 -12.84 3.24
N THR A 358 5.22 -11.53 3.25
CA THR A 358 5.83 -10.80 2.14
C THR A 358 7.26 -10.31 2.41
N GLY A 359 7.93 -10.84 3.43
CA GLY A 359 9.32 -10.49 3.74
C GLY A 359 10.29 -10.87 2.61
N MET A 360 11.41 -10.15 2.48
CA MET A 360 12.46 -10.37 1.47
C MET A 360 11.94 -10.28 0.02
N SER A 361 10.81 -9.60 -0.22
CA SER A 361 10.16 -9.61 -1.54
C SER A 361 9.85 -8.20 -2.04
N THR A 362 9.90 -8.05 -3.36
CA THR A 362 9.43 -6.84 -4.05
C THR A 362 7.92 -6.89 -4.28
N LEU A 363 7.31 -5.74 -4.56
CA LEU A 363 5.88 -5.67 -4.88
C LEU A 363 5.49 -6.57 -6.08
N GLY A 364 6.33 -6.63 -7.12
CA GLY A 364 6.08 -7.50 -8.28
C GLY A 364 6.05 -8.98 -7.93
N GLN A 365 6.89 -9.43 -6.98
CA GLN A 365 6.86 -10.82 -6.50
C GLN A 365 5.61 -11.10 -5.65
N VAL A 366 5.18 -10.12 -4.86
CA VAL A 366 3.90 -10.22 -4.11
C VAL A 366 2.72 -10.32 -5.08
N GLU A 367 2.71 -9.51 -6.14
CA GLU A 367 1.69 -9.54 -7.18
C GLU A 367 1.64 -10.91 -7.88
N GLU A 368 2.79 -11.49 -8.25
CA GLU A 368 2.88 -12.82 -8.87
C GLU A 368 2.28 -13.91 -7.95
N ALA A 369 2.56 -13.84 -6.64
CA ALA A 369 1.98 -14.77 -5.67
C ALA A 369 0.47 -14.60 -5.55
N VAL A 370 -0.04 -13.36 -5.49
CA VAL A 370 -1.48 -13.04 -5.46
C VAL A 370 -2.18 -13.55 -6.72
N GLU A 371 -1.61 -13.29 -7.89
CA GLU A 371 -2.16 -13.76 -9.16
C GLU A 371 -2.15 -15.29 -9.26
N THR A 372 -1.14 -15.95 -8.71
CA THR A 372 -1.12 -17.43 -8.63
C THR A 372 -2.32 -17.95 -7.83
N VAL A 373 -2.64 -17.35 -6.69
CA VAL A 373 -3.81 -17.74 -5.88
C VAL A 373 -5.11 -17.50 -6.66
N ARG A 374 -5.24 -16.35 -7.35
CA ARG A 374 -6.40 -16.03 -8.19
C ARG A 374 -6.59 -17.02 -9.34
N GLN A 375 -5.50 -17.38 -10.02
CA GLN A 375 -5.53 -18.32 -11.17
C GLN A 375 -6.03 -19.70 -10.77
N GLU A 376 -5.77 -20.13 -9.54
CA GLU A 376 -6.30 -21.40 -9.02
C GLU A 376 -7.75 -21.26 -8.49
N GLY A 377 -8.37 -20.08 -8.60
CA GLY A 377 -9.77 -19.84 -8.22
C GLY A 377 -10.00 -19.65 -6.72
N ASN A 378 -8.95 -19.53 -5.91
CA ASN A 378 -9.09 -19.32 -4.47
C ASN A 378 -9.32 -17.83 -4.15
N GLN A 379 -10.42 -17.52 -3.48
CA GLN A 379 -10.82 -16.16 -3.12
C GLN A 379 -10.34 -15.73 -1.73
N ASN A 380 -9.79 -16.64 -0.93
CA ASN A 380 -9.55 -16.47 0.50
C ASN A 380 -8.07 -16.21 0.79
N LEU A 381 -7.55 -15.09 0.33
CA LEU A 381 -6.15 -14.69 0.52
C LEU A 381 -6.01 -13.56 1.52
N MET A 382 -5.07 -13.68 2.44
CA MET A 382 -4.59 -12.66 3.36
C MET A 382 -3.09 -12.48 3.21
N LEU A 383 -2.59 -11.26 3.40
CA LEU A 383 -1.16 -10.98 3.39
C LEU A 383 -0.67 -10.53 4.77
N LEU A 384 0.58 -10.86 5.08
CA LEU A 384 1.31 -10.29 6.20
C LEU A 384 2.52 -9.51 5.66
N HIS A 385 2.53 -8.19 5.87
CA HIS A 385 3.77 -7.45 5.77
C HIS A 385 4.77 -8.01 6.77
N CYS A 386 6.03 -8.15 6.37
CA CYS A 386 7.04 -8.80 7.18
C CYS A 386 8.42 -8.21 6.87
N ASN A 387 9.21 -7.95 7.91
CA ASN A 387 10.65 -7.80 7.80
C ASN A 387 11.30 -9.08 8.33
N SER A 388 12.01 -9.79 7.46
CA SER A 388 12.62 -11.11 7.79
C SER A 388 14.02 -10.98 8.42
N SER A 389 14.19 -9.99 9.29
CA SER A 389 15.36 -9.89 10.20
C SER A 389 14.96 -10.37 11.59
N TYR A 390 15.82 -11.11 12.26
CA TYR A 390 15.55 -11.71 13.56
C TYR A 390 16.63 -11.32 14.59
N PRO A 391 16.39 -10.29 15.45
CA PRO A 391 15.22 -9.43 15.50
C PRO A 391 15.22 -8.36 14.39
N SER A 392 14.02 -7.83 14.09
CA SER A 392 13.86 -6.63 13.26
C SER A 392 14.03 -5.36 14.09
N VAL A 393 14.55 -4.29 13.48
CA VAL A 393 14.61 -2.96 14.11
C VAL A 393 13.39 -2.12 13.71
N PRO A 394 12.80 -1.35 14.64
CA PRO A 394 11.57 -0.60 14.39
C PRO A 394 11.66 0.36 13.20
N GLU A 395 12.83 0.97 12.96
CA GLU A 395 13.08 1.94 11.90
C GLU A 395 12.98 1.33 10.49
N GLU A 396 13.15 0.00 10.35
CA GLU A 396 13.10 -0.73 9.09
C GLU A 396 11.75 -1.43 8.85
N MET A 397 10.80 -1.33 9.79
CA MET A 397 9.51 -2.01 9.68
C MET A 397 8.61 -1.47 8.58
N ASN A 398 8.72 -0.20 8.22
CA ASN A 398 7.96 0.43 7.14
C ASN A 398 6.46 0.06 7.12
N LEU A 399 5.78 0.18 8.25
CA LEU A 399 4.40 -0.32 8.46
C LEU A 399 3.35 0.28 7.49
N ARG A 400 3.65 1.41 6.83
CA ARG A 400 2.76 1.97 5.79
C ARG A 400 2.54 1.03 4.61
N VAL A 401 3.42 0.05 4.41
CA VAL A 401 3.24 -1.01 3.39
C VAL A 401 1.95 -1.79 3.61
N ILE A 402 1.49 -1.96 4.86
CA ILE A 402 0.22 -2.61 5.19
C ILE A 402 -0.93 -1.90 4.47
N LEU A 403 -1.00 -0.56 4.60
CA LEU A 403 -2.05 0.26 3.96
C LEU A 403 -1.96 0.20 2.43
N ASN A 404 -0.75 0.22 1.89
CA ASN A 404 -0.54 0.13 0.45
C ASN A 404 -1.01 -1.21 -0.10
N LEU A 405 -0.67 -2.32 0.55
CA LEU A 405 -1.11 -3.66 0.13
C LEU A 405 -2.64 -3.83 0.27
N GLN A 406 -3.25 -3.27 1.34
CA GLN A 406 -4.71 -3.24 1.48
C GLN A 406 -5.38 -2.48 0.33
N GLN A 407 -4.82 -1.34 -0.06
CA GLN A 407 -5.37 -0.53 -1.14
C GLN A 407 -5.18 -1.18 -2.52
N LEU A 408 -4.03 -1.82 -2.75
CA LEU A 408 -3.68 -2.42 -4.05
C LEU A 408 -4.48 -3.69 -4.32
N PHE A 409 -4.63 -4.56 -3.33
CA PHE A 409 -5.21 -5.89 -3.52
C PHE A 409 -6.64 -6.01 -2.98
N ASP A 410 -7.10 -5.04 -2.17
CA ASP A 410 -8.46 -4.99 -1.55
C ASP A 410 -8.79 -6.24 -0.72
N ILE A 411 -7.80 -6.76 0.03
CA ILE A 411 -7.86 -7.95 0.86
C ILE A 411 -7.39 -7.64 2.29
N PRO A 412 -7.62 -8.53 3.26
CA PRO A 412 -7.06 -8.36 4.60
C PRO A 412 -5.54 -8.44 4.59
N VAL A 413 -4.89 -7.43 5.20
CA VAL A 413 -3.43 -7.37 5.36
C VAL A 413 -3.09 -7.09 6.82
N GLY A 414 -2.08 -7.79 7.32
CA GLY A 414 -1.58 -7.66 8.68
C GLY A 414 -0.06 -7.52 8.74
N LEU A 415 0.49 -7.83 9.91
CA LEU A 415 1.92 -7.80 10.21
C LEU A 415 2.39 -9.14 10.75
N SER A 416 3.50 -9.64 10.23
CA SER A 416 4.35 -10.65 10.89
C SER A 416 5.52 -9.92 11.52
N ASP A 417 5.51 -9.83 12.85
CA ASP A 417 6.35 -8.93 13.64
C ASP A 417 7.47 -9.67 14.37
N HIS A 418 8.72 -9.30 14.06
CA HIS A 418 9.94 -9.84 14.66
C HIS A 418 10.71 -8.80 15.50
N THR A 419 10.07 -7.68 15.86
CA THR A 419 10.69 -6.67 16.72
C THR A 419 10.63 -7.08 18.19
N PHE A 420 11.55 -6.56 19.01
CA PHE A 420 11.41 -6.68 20.45
C PHE A 420 10.27 -5.78 20.97
N GLY A 421 9.53 -6.31 21.96
CA GLY A 421 8.37 -5.62 22.56
C GLY A 421 7.19 -5.51 21.58
N LEU A 422 6.14 -4.76 21.96
CA LEU A 422 4.86 -4.73 21.25
C LEU A 422 4.61 -3.47 20.44
N PHE A 423 5.57 -2.54 20.39
CA PHE A 423 5.37 -1.22 19.79
C PHE A 423 4.99 -1.28 18.31
N ALA A 424 5.67 -2.11 17.52
CA ALA A 424 5.37 -2.26 16.09
C ALA A 424 3.99 -2.91 15.89
N SER A 425 3.66 -3.95 16.65
CA SER A 425 2.35 -4.62 16.61
C SER A 425 1.20 -3.68 17.00
N HIS A 426 1.34 -2.89 18.07
CA HIS A 426 0.33 -1.89 18.48
C HIS A 426 0.14 -0.82 17.40
N THR A 427 1.25 -0.34 16.81
CA THR A 427 1.21 0.63 15.72
C THR A 427 0.51 0.04 14.50
N ALA A 428 0.82 -1.20 14.13
CA ALA A 428 0.17 -1.88 13.00
C ALA A 428 -1.35 -2.02 13.22
N ILE A 429 -1.79 -2.43 14.42
CA ILE A 429 -3.22 -2.50 14.76
C ILE A 429 -3.87 -1.12 14.66
N ALA A 430 -3.21 -0.09 15.18
CA ALA A 430 -3.73 1.28 15.18
C ALA A 430 -3.90 1.86 13.77
N ILE A 431 -3.06 1.48 12.81
CA ILE A 431 -3.20 1.89 11.42
C ILE A 431 -4.12 0.99 10.59
N GLY A 432 -4.70 -0.08 11.18
CA GLY A 432 -5.71 -0.92 10.55
C GLY A 432 -5.21 -2.27 10.03
N ALA A 433 -4.13 -2.81 10.58
CA ALA A 433 -3.74 -4.20 10.32
C ALA A 433 -4.85 -5.16 10.74
N ASN A 434 -5.17 -6.13 9.89
CA ASN A 434 -6.26 -7.09 10.12
C ASN A 434 -5.80 -8.36 10.85
N LEU A 435 -4.48 -8.64 10.84
CA LEU A 435 -3.86 -9.78 11.49
C LEU A 435 -2.53 -9.35 12.12
N ILE A 436 -2.17 -9.97 13.24
CA ILE A 436 -0.84 -9.87 13.83
C ILE A 436 -0.33 -11.27 14.11
N GLU A 437 0.84 -11.58 13.60
CA GLU A 437 1.59 -12.81 13.88
C GLU A 437 2.88 -12.45 14.59
N ARG A 438 3.18 -13.13 15.70
CA ARG A 438 4.45 -12.99 16.44
C ARG A 438 4.92 -14.33 16.94
N HIS A 439 6.25 -14.53 17.03
CA HIS A 439 6.80 -15.68 17.71
C HIS A 439 6.37 -15.73 19.18
N PHE A 440 6.02 -16.94 19.65
CA PHE A 440 5.44 -17.19 20.95
C PHE A 440 6.26 -18.24 21.72
N THR A 441 6.54 -17.96 22.98
CA THR A 441 7.25 -18.88 23.89
C THR A 441 6.61 -18.86 25.28
N LEU A 442 6.88 -19.90 26.06
CA LEU A 442 6.53 -19.90 27.49
C LEU A 442 7.52 -19.08 28.32
N ASP A 443 8.81 -19.07 27.90
CA ASP A 443 9.89 -18.39 28.60
C ASP A 443 11.04 -18.12 27.59
N ARG A 444 11.48 -16.87 27.50
CA ARG A 444 12.57 -16.44 26.60
C ARG A 444 13.93 -17.03 26.95
N THR A 445 14.10 -17.52 28.18
CA THR A 445 15.37 -18.09 28.66
C THR A 445 15.55 -19.56 28.28
N LEU A 446 14.53 -20.18 27.66
CA LEU A 446 14.62 -21.55 27.16
C LEU A 446 15.62 -21.64 26.02
N GLU A 447 16.32 -22.78 25.95
CA GLU A 447 17.25 -23.07 24.83
C GLU A 447 16.44 -23.32 23.55
N GLY A 448 16.84 -22.68 22.45
CA GLY A 448 16.25 -22.85 21.13
C GLY A 448 16.43 -21.61 20.25
N PRO A 449 16.25 -21.77 18.93
CA PRO A 449 16.56 -20.70 17.98
C PRO A 449 15.68 -19.47 18.12
N ASP A 450 14.42 -19.62 18.51
CA ASP A 450 13.41 -18.56 18.42
C ASP A 450 12.95 -18.01 19.78
N HIS A 451 13.28 -18.69 20.91
CA HIS A 451 12.78 -18.29 22.22
C HIS A 451 13.16 -16.86 22.61
N ILE A 452 14.41 -16.46 22.40
CA ILE A 452 14.95 -15.15 22.82
C ILE A 452 14.22 -13.96 22.19
N LEU A 453 13.70 -14.12 20.96
CA LEU A 453 13.01 -13.07 20.21
C LEU A 453 11.49 -13.18 20.32
N SER A 454 10.99 -14.26 20.93
CA SER A 454 9.57 -14.54 21.05
C SER A 454 8.91 -13.71 22.15
N SER A 455 7.63 -13.46 21.99
CA SER A 455 6.79 -12.86 23.05
C SER A 455 6.27 -13.92 24.01
N GLU A 456 6.17 -13.56 25.28
CA GLU A 456 5.63 -14.39 26.36
C GLU A 456 4.11 -14.26 26.51
N PRO A 457 3.42 -15.13 27.27
CA PRO A 457 1.97 -15.15 27.37
C PRO A 457 1.35 -13.82 27.81
N GLU A 458 1.96 -13.09 28.73
CA GLU A 458 1.49 -11.81 29.23
C GLU A 458 1.48 -10.73 28.13
N GLU A 459 2.50 -10.71 27.26
CA GLU A 459 2.57 -9.79 26.12
C GLU A 459 1.47 -10.12 25.09
N PHE A 460 1.19 -11.40 24.86
CA PHE A 460 0.08 -11.78 23.99
C PHE A 460 -1.27 -11.43 24.58
N ALA A 461 -1.46 -11.58 25.88
CA ALA A 461 -2.68 -11.13 26.56
C ALA A 461 -2.89 -9.61 26.40
N GLU A 462 -1.83 -8.81 26.53
CA GLU A 462 -1.87 -7.37 26.26
C GLU A 462 -2.24 -7.09 24.79
N LEU A 463 -1.59 -7.75 23.85
CA LEU A 463 -1.83 -7.59 22.42
C LEU A 463 -3.28 -7.90 22.03
N VAL A 464 -3.85 -8.98 22.59
CA VAL A 464 -5.26 -9.36 22.41
C VAL A 464 -6.20 -8.27 22.94
N GLN A 465 -5.90 -7.69 24.11
CA GLN A 465 -6.72 -6.60 24.66
C GLN A 465 -6.65 -5.35 23.78
N ILE A 466 -5.48 -4.99 23.29
CA ILE A 466 -5.30 -3.86 22.36
C ILE A 466 -6.08 -4.11 21.07
N ALA A 467 -5.98 -5.30 20.49
CA ALA A 467 -6.71 -5.66 19.26
C ALA A 467 -8.23 -5.49 19.42
N LYS A 468 -8.79 -5.89 20.57
CA LYS A 468 -10.22 -5.76 20.87
C LYS A 468 -10.66 -4.30 21.11
N ARG A 469 -9.79 -3.45 21.65
CA ARG A 469 -10.14 -2.05 22.03
C ARG A 469 -9.96 -1.04 20.92
N VAL A 470 -8.97 -1.23 20.05
CA VAL A 470 -8.60 -0.26 19.00
C VAL A 470 -9.75 0.09 18.06
N PRO A 471 -10.60 -0.83 17.55
CA PRO A 471 -11.72 -0.46 16.69
C PRO A 471 -12.69 0.54 17.33
N ALA A 472 -12.98 0.39 18.63
CA ALA A 472 -13.84 1.32 19.35
C ALA A 472 -13.18 2.70 19.55
N VAL A 473 -11.84 2.75 19.71
CA VAL A 473 -11.09 4.00 19.83
C VAL A 473 -10.99 4.74 18.48
N LEU A 474 -10.78 4.01 17.40
CA LEU A 474 -10.74 4.58 16.05
C LEU A 474 -12.09 5.14 15.61
N GLY A 475 -13.20 4.49 15.98
CA GLY A 475 -14.55 4.91 15.62
C GLY A 475 -14.80 4.85 14.09
N ASP A 476 -15.74 5.66 13.62
CA ASP A 476 -16.17 5.70 12.20
C ASP A 476 -15.59 6.87 11.39
N GLY A 477 -14.73 7.69 12.01
CA GLY A 477 -14.10 8.84 11.36
C GLY A 477 -15.01 10.06 11.13
N ILE A 478 -16.29 9.99 11.53
CA ILE A 478 -17.22 11.11 11.35
C ILE A 478 -17.08 12.09 12.53
N LYS A 479 -16.67 13.34 12.26
CA LYS A 479 -16.61 14.37 13.31
C LYS A 479 -18.02 14.84 13.70
N ARG A 480 -18.40 14.49 14.91
CA ARG A 480 -19.65 14.93 15.56
C ARG A 480 -19.40 15.23 17.04
N ILE A 481 -20.40 15.84 17.68
CA ILE A 481 -20.41 15.97 19.14
C ILE A 481 -20.66 14.57 19.71
N GLN A 482 -19.74 14.10 20.53
CA GLN A 482 -19.88 12.80 21.17
C GLN A 482 -20.87 12.86 22.34
N PRO A 483 -21.54 11.76 22.69
CA PRO A 483 -22.51 11.76 23.80
C PRO A 483 -21.98 12.30 25.11
N ASN A 484 -20.71 12.03 25.44
CA ASN A 484 -20.07 12.49 26.67
C ASN A 484 -19.63 13.98 26.64
N GLU A 485 -19.77 14.68 25.50
CA GLU A 485 -19.45 16.10 25.37
C GLU A 485 -20.66 17.02 25.66
N TYR A 486 -21.89 16.48 25.78
CA TYR A 486 -23.11 17.31 25.91
C TYR A 486 -23.12 18.16 27.17
N ASP A 487 -22.62 17.66 28.30
CA ASP A 487 -22.55 18.45 29.53
C ASP A 487 -21.56 19.61 29.36
N THR A 488 -20.40 19.36 28.78
CA THR A 488 -19.41 20.40 28.47
C THR A 488 -19.93 21.37 27.41
N LEU A 489 -20.63 20.87 26.40
CA LEU A 489 -21.28 21.69 25.38
C LEU A 489 -22.25 22.71 26.03
N ASN A 490 -23.10 22.26 26.93
CA ASN A 490 -24.12 23.09 27.57
C ASN A 490 -23.52 24.10 28.57
N THR A 491 -22.42 23.73 29.26
CA THR A 491 -21.84 24.56 30.30
C THR A 491 -20.73 25.50 29.82
N GLN A 492 -20.06 25.19 28.69
CA GLN A 492 -18.86 25.94 28.26
C GLN A 492 -18.95 26.56 26.87
N ARG A 493 -19.90 26.13 26.02
CA ARG A 493 -20.04 26.70 24.68
C ARG A 493 -20.38 28.18 24.78
N LYS A 494 -19.73 29.00 23.94
CA LYS A 494 -19.95 30.44 23.96
C LYS A 494 -21.24 30.84 23.24
N SER A 495 -21.91 31.83 23.81
CA SER A 495 -23.08 32.50 23.22
C SER A 495 -22.93 34.02 23.36
N LEU A 496 -23.80 34.77 22.69
CA LEU A 496 -23.96 36.20 22.89
C LEU A 496 -24.79 36.45 24.14
N TYR A 497 -24.30 37.35 24.98
CA TYR A 497 -24.93 37.78 26.23
C TYR A 497 -25.05 39.30 26.27
N ALA A 498 -26.06 39.82 26.96
CA ALA A 498 -26.16 41.24 27.29
C ALA A 498 -25.02 41.62 28.25
N ALA A 499 -24.25 42.63 27.91
CA ALA A 499 -23.17 43.18 28.73
C ALA A 499 -23.68 44.28 29.73
N CYS A 500 -24.92 44.70 29.55
CA CYS A 500 -25.68 45.63 30.37
C CYS A 500 -27.16 45.44 30.13
N ASP A 501 -28.00 46.06 30.97
CA ASP A 501 -29.46 46.13 30.71
C ASP A 501 -29.77 46.80 29.36
N ILE A 502 -30.61 46.19 28.55
CA ILE A 502 -31.06 46.71 27.23
C ILE A 502 -32.58 46.85 27.30
N LYS A 503 -33.11 48.04 27.05
CA LYS A 503 -34.57 48.28 27.11
C LYS A 503 -35.29 47.90 25.79
N GLU A 504 -36.54 47.50 25.91
CA GLU A 504 -37.42 47.34 24.73
C GLU A 504 -37.38 48.59 23.86
N GLY A 505 -37.26 48.37 22.55
CA GLY A 505 -37.15 49.47 21.57
C GLY A 505 -35.74 50.05 21.43
N GLN A 506 -34.77 49.63 22.25
CA GLN A 506 -33.39 50.14 22.17
C GLN A 506 -32.63 49.42 21.06
N THR A 507 -31.85 50.18 20.28
CA THR A 507 -30.96 49.63 19.27
C THR A 507 -29.72 49.06 19.95
N ILE A 508 -29.42 47.82 19.69
CA ILE A 508 -28.28 47.08 20.28
C ILE A 508 -26.98 47.50 19.58
N ASN A 509 -26.02 48.04 20.32
CA ASN A 509 -24.71 48.34 19.84
C ASN A 509 -23.68 47.27 20.30
N LYS A 510 -22.45 47.33 19.80
CA LYS A 510 -21.43 46.32 20.04
C LYS A 510 -20.98 46.23 21.51
N GLU A 511 -20.98 47.38 22.24
CA GLU A 511 -20.60 47.45 23.66
C GLU A 511 -21.65 46.81 24.57
N MET A 512 -22.90 46.66 24.09
CA MET A 512 -24.00 46.02 24.83
C MET A 512 -23.97 44.50 24.71
N VAL A 513 -23.05 43.92 23.93
CA VAL A 513 -22.99 42.48 23.69
C VAL A 513 -21.63 41.95 24.10
N THR A 514 -21.63 40.89 24.89
CA THR A 514 -20.42 40.15 25.26
C THR A 514 -20.51 38.68 24.86
N ILE A 515 -19.35 38.02 24.72
CA ILE A 515 -19.28 36.61 24.36
C ILE A 515 -18.77 35.80 25.55
N LYS A 516 -19.63 34.97 26.13
CA LYS A 516 -19.27 34.11 27.27
C LYS A 516 -20.07 32.80 27.27
N GLY A 517 -19.72 31.87 28.14
CA GLY A 517 -20.55 30.69 28.45
C GLY A 517 -21.48 30.98 29.63
N PRO A 518 -22.49 30.11 29.87
CA PRO A 518 -22.77 28.90 29.12
C PRO A 518 -23.42 29.13 27.74
N GLY A 519 -23.71 28.02 27.05
CA GLY A 519 -24.57 28.04 25.86
C GLY A 519 -26.01 28.42 26.21
N GLY A 520 -26.88 28.63 25.23
CA GLY A 520 -28.30 28.95 25.44
C GLY A 520 -28.75 30.21 24.69
N GLY A 521 -27.81 31.10 24.33
CA GLY A 521 -28.06 32.23 23.45
C GLY A 521 -27.59 31.99 22.03
N LEU A 522 -27.65 33.03 21.21
CA LEU A 522 -27.15 33.04 19.84
C LEU A 522 -25.64 32.76 19.79
N LEU A 523 -25.21 32.02 18.79
CA LEU A 523 -23.79 31.75 18.59
C LEU A 523 -23.02 33.04 18.28
N PRO A 524 -21.76 33.18 18.70
CA PRO A 524 -20.91 34.36 18.47
C PRO A 524 -20.84 34.81 17.01
N LYS A 525 -20.98 33.90 16.05
CA LYS A 525 -21.00 34.21 14.61
C LYS A 525 -22.15 35.14 14.17
N TYR A 526 -23.15 35.31 15.02
CA TYR A 526 -24.31 36.19 14.73
C TYR A 526 -24.14 37.60 15.31
N LEU A 527 -22.98 37.92 15.91
CA LEU A 527 -22.73 39.24 16.52
C LEU A 527 -23.04 40.41 15.55
N ASP A 528 -22.52 40.33 14.33
CA ASP A 528 -22.72 41.39 13.33
C ASP A 528 -24.18 41.51 12.84
N ILE A 529 -24.98 40.48 13.05
CA ILE A 529 -26.43 40.49 12.75
C ILE A 529 -27.21 41.06 13.91
N VAL A 530 -26.79 40.83 15.15
CA VAL A 530 -27.41 41.31 16.39
C VAL A 530 -27.16 42.81 16.57
N VAL A 531 -25.93 43.28 16.29
CA VAL A 531 -25.60 44.69 16.35
C VAL A 531 -26.41 45.49 15.30
N GLY A 532 -27.11 46.51 15.73
CA GLY A 532 -27.98 47.35 14.91
C GLY A 532 -29.45 46.87 14.93
N ARG A 533 -29.77 45.73 15.53
CA ARG A 533 -31.15 45.31 15.76
C ARG A 533 -31.78 46.05 16.94
N VAL A 534 -33.10 46.10 17.01
CA VAL A 534 -33.86 46.71 18.09
C VAL A 534 -34.36 45.59 19.01
N ALA A 535 -34.17 45.75 20.31
CA ALA A 535 -34.67 44.81 21.29
C ALA A 535 -36.19 44.80 21.31
N THR A 536 -36.79 43.62 21.25
CA THR A 536 -38.24 43.39 21.25
C THR A 536 -38.84 43.33 22.65
N ARG A 537 -37.98 43.24 23.68
CA ARG A 537 -38.32 43.23 25.10
C ARG A 537 -37.12 43.72 25.94
N ASP A 538 -37.36 43.99 27.22
CA ASP A 538 -36.27 44.26 28.17
C ASP A 538 -35.37 43.03 28.27
N ILE A 539 -34.04 43.23 28.15
CA ILE A 539 -33.01 42.21 28.30
C ILE A 539 -32.12 42.62 29.45
N GLU A 540 -32.06 41.82 30.52
CA GLU A 540 -31.25 42.11 31.68
C GLU A 540 -29.76 41.85 31.39
N GLU A 541 -28.86 42.52 32.12
CA GLU A 541 -27.44 42.20 32.12
C GLU A 541 -27.21 40.71 32.41
N ASP A 542 -26.26 40.09 31.75
CA ASP A 542 -25.94 38.67 31.87
C ASP A 542 -27.01 37.70 31.31
N HIS A 543 -28.00 38.20 30.59
CA HIS A 543 -28.98 37.37 29.91
C HIS A 543 -28.44 36.87 28.54
N PRO A 544 -28.61 35.57 28.19
CA PRO A 544 -28.22 35.07 26.88
C PRO A 544 -29.17 35.62 25.80
N ILE A 545 -28.60 36.34 24.83
CA ILE A 545 -29.39 36.92 23.73
C ILE A 545 -29.86 35.82 22.78
N THR A 546 -31.16 35.81 22.51
CA THR A 546 -31.82 34.86 21.60
C THR A 546 -32.47 35.57 20.43
N TRP A 547 -33.02 34.86 19.45
CA TRP A 547 -33.79 35.44 18.36
C TRP A 547 -35.13 36.08 18.83
N ASP A 548 -35.68 35.64 19.96
CA ASP A 548 -36.89 36.17 20.53
C ASP A 548 -36.70 37.55 21.19
N ASP A 549 -35.43 37.94 21.41
CA ASP A 549 -35.06 39.23 21.98
C ASP A 549 -34.85 40.34 20.92
N LEU A 550 -34.91 39.97 19.59
CA LEU A 550 -34.46 40.82 18.48
C LEU A 550 -35.57 41.16 17.45
#